data_65b6defc274244380522f1f5595f4dc0
#
_entry.id   65b6defc274244380522f1f5595f4dc0
#
_cell.length_a   1.000
_cell.length_b   1.000
_cell.length_c   1.000
_cell.angle_alpha   90.00
_cell.angle_beta   90.00
_cell.angle_gamma   90.00
#
_symmetry.space_group_name_H-M   'P 1'
#
loop_
_entity.id
_entity.type
_entity.pdbx_description
1 polymer ?
#
loop_
_entity_poly.entity_id
_entity_poly.type
_entity_poly.pdbx_seq_one_letter_code
_entity_poly.pdbx_strand_id
1 'polypeptide(L)'
;MIKRILIIDDEPDIREATQLCLEIARGWEVLTAGSSAEGLKKAAIEQPDAVLLDVMMPDMDGLATFEQLQANPVTQNIPVILLTAKAQASDRRQFTQFAIAAVITKPYDPLTLADQIDAILED
;
A
#
# COMPACT_ATOMS: atom_id res chain seq x y z
N MET A 1 11.05 6.00 15.11
CA MET A 1 10.05 4.98 15.46
C MET A 1 9.95 3.95 14.36
N ILE A 2 9.81 2.69 14.74
CA ILE A 2 9.62 1.60 13.78
C ILE A 2 8.17 1.59 13.32
N LYS A 3 7.97 1.75 12.00
CA LYS A 3 6.64 1.65 11.41
C LYS A 3 6.35 0.21 11.01
N ARG A 4 5.07 -0.14 11.02
CA ARG A 4 4.60 -1.42 10.49
C ARG A 4 3.88 -1.15 9.19
N ILE A 5 4.40 -1.71 8.09
CA ILE A 5 3.88 -1.48 6.74
C ILE A 5 3.34 -2.80 6.19
N LEU A 6 2.14 -2.77 5.63
CA LEU A 6 1.56 -3.93 4.94
C LEU A 6 1.62 -3.69 3.44
N ILE A 7 2.22 -4.63 2.70
CA ILE A 7 2.28 -4.58 1.24
C ILE A 7 1.30 -5.60 0.68
N ILE A 8 0.35 -5.15 -0.11
CA ILE A 8 -0.62 -6.02 -0.80
C ILE A 8 -0.29 -5.95 -2.29
N ASP A 9 0.34 -7.00 -2.81
CA ASP A 9 0.79 -7.08 -4.19
C ASP A 9 0.86 -8.55 -4.59
N ASP A 10 0.27 -8.90 -5.74
CA ASP A 10 0.25 -10.28 -6.21
C ASP A 10 1.56 -10.73 -6.87
N GLU A 11 2.47 -9.81 -7.16
CA GLU A 11 3.76 -10.13 -7.76
C GLU A 11 4.80 -10.44 -6.68
N PRO A 12 5.17 -11.73 -6.48
CA PRO A 12 6.05 -12.10 -5.36
C PRO A 12 7.42 -11.45 -5.42
N ASP A 13 8.00 -11.31 -6.61
CA ASP A 13 9.34 -10.73 -6.75
C ASP A 13 9.35 -9.26 -6.32
N ILE A 14 8.36 -8.49 -6.76
CA ILE A 14 8.24 -7.07 -6.39
C ILE A 14 7.93 -6.95 -4.91
N ARG A 15 7.04 -7.78 -4.40
CA ARG A 15 6.66 -7.77 -2.99
C ARG A 15 7.86 -8.03 -2.10
N GLU A 16 8.66 -9.06 -2.41
CA GLU A 16 9.84 -9.39 -1.63
C GLU A 16 10.92 -8.33 -1.71
N ALA A 17 11.16 -7.80 -2.90
CA ALA A 17 12.17 -6.74 -3.08
C ALA A 17 11.77 -5.48 -2.30
N THR A 18 10.52 -5.10 -2.33
CA THR A 18 10.02 -3.93 -1.61
C THR A 18 10.13 -4.14 -0.10
N GLN A 19 9.74 -5.33 0.36
CA GLN A 19 9.85 -5.68 1.78
C GLN A 19 11.30 -5.54 2.26
N LEU A 20 12.22 -6.14 1.54
CA LEU A 20 13.63 -6.14 1.91
C LEU A 20 14.21 -4.73 1.95
N CYS A 21 13.87 -3.92 0.94
CA CYS A 21 14.37 -2.55 0.88
C CYS A 21 13.88 -1.69 2.06
N LEU A 22 12.62 -1.82 2.43
CA LEU A 22 12.08 -1.06 3.56
C LEU A 22 12.67 -1.52 4.89
N GLU A 23 12.86 -2.83 5.04
CA GLU A 23 13.46 -3.38 6.25
C GLU A 23 14.92 -2.92 6.41
N ILE A 24 15.67 -2.91 5.33
CA ILE A 24 17.08 -2.48 5.37
C ILE A 24 17.17 -0.98 5.55
N ALA A 25 16.38 -0.20 4.81
CA ALA A 25 16.49 1.26 4.80
C ALA A 25 16.06 1.89 6.12
N ARG A 26 15.08 1.35 6.81
CA ARG A 26 14.47 1.97 7.99
C ARG A 26 14.35 1.03 9.18
N GLY A 27 14.60 -0.25 9.02
CA GLY A 27 14.37 -1.23 10.08
C GLY A 27 12.88 -1.39 10.41
N TRP A 28 12.00 -1.05 9.49
CA TRP A 28 10.56 -1.18 9.69
C TRP A 28 10.13 -2.63 9.68
N GLU A 29 9.03 -2.92 10.36
CA GLU A 29 8.38 -4.23 10.30
C GLU A 29 7.47 -4.24 9.07
N VAL A 30 7.74 -5.15 8.12
CA VAL A 30 7.02 -5.22 6.87
C VAL A 30 6.25 -6.53 6.79
N LEU A 31 4.94 -6.41 6.61
CA LEU A 31 4.03 -7.53 6.41
C LEU A 31 3.68 -7.59 4.93
N THR A 32 3.41 -8.77 4.42
CA THR A 32 3.10 -8.94 3.01
C THR A 32 1.82 -9.76 2.82
N ALA A 33 1.10 -9.47 1.74
CA ALA A 33 -0.07 -10.22 1.34
C ALA A 33 -0.07 -10.35 -0.18
N GLY A 34 -0.35 -11.54 -0.68
CA GLY A 34 -0.35 -11.82 -2.11
C GLY A 34 -1.73 -11.72 -2.77
N SER A 35 -2.75 -11.36 -2.01
CA SER A 35 -4.11 -11.21 -2.52
C SER A 35 -4.87 -10.19 -1.70
N SER A 36 -5.99 -9.71 -2.24
CA SER A 36 -6.86 -8.79 -1.52
C SER A 36 -7.43 -9.41 -0.25
N ALA A 37 -7.89 -10.65 -0.33
CA ALA A 37 -8.47 -11.34 0.82
C ALA A 37 -7.47 -11.46 1.97
N GLU A 38 -6.24 -11.85 1.66
CA GLU A 38 -5.17 -11.94 2.65
C GLU A 38 -4.82 -10.57 3.22
N GLY A 39 -4.76 -9.55 2.35
CA GLY A 39 -4.45 -8.20 2.75
C GLY A 39 -5.49 -7.60 3.68
N LEU A 40 -6.76 -7.78 3.38
CA LEU A 40 -7.85 -7.29 4.21
C LEU A 40 -7.80 -7.92 5.61
N LYS A 41 -7.54 -9.22 5.66
CA LYS A 41 -7.43 -9.95 6.93
C LYS A 41 -6.25 -9.46 7.75
N LYS A 42 -5.09 -9.32 7.13
CA LYS A 42 -3.89 -8.86 7.83
C LYS A 42 -4.02 -7.42 8.31
N ALA A 43 -4.63 -6.55 7.51
CA ALA A 43 -4.85 -5.17 7.92
C ALA A 43 -5.71 -5.09 9.18
N ALA A 44 -6.75 -5.90 9.26
CA ALA A 44 -7.65 -5.91 10.42
C ALA A 44 -6.96 -6.45 11.68
N ILE A 45 -6.16 -7.49 11.52
CA ILE A 45 -5.50 -8.16 12.67
C ILE A 45 -4.27 -7.39 13.13
N GLU A 46 -3.41 -6.98 12.19
CA GLU A 46 -2.09 -6.43 12.51
C GLU A 46 -2.09 -4.92 12.70
N GLN A 47 -3.10 -4.22 12.23
CA GLN A 47 -3.23 -2.77 12.37
C GLN A 47 -1.95 -2.03 11.96
N PRO A 48 -1.52 -2.16 10.68
CA PRO A 48 -0.29 -1.51 10.24
C PRO A 48 -0.43 0.02 10.26
N ASP A 49 0.70 0.69 10.25
CA ASP A 49 0.73 2.16 10.18
C ASP A 49 0.37 2.66 8.79
N ALA A 50 0.58 1.85 7.76
CA ALA A 50 0.18 2.17 6.39
C ALA A 50 0.05 0.89 5.57
N VAL A 51 -0.75 0.96 4.51
CA VAL A 51 -0.92 -0.12 3.53
C VAL A 51 -0.42 0.37 2.17
N LEU A 52 0.49 -0.39 1.56
CA LEU A 52 0.87 -0.20 0.15
C LEU A 52 0.03 -1.18 -0.66
N LEU A 53 -0.82 -0.66 -1.52
CA LEU A 53 -1.83 -1.46 -2.22
C LEU A 53 -1.65 -1.38 -3.73
N ASP A 54 -1.35 -2.52 -4.36
CA ASP A 54 -1.28 -2.61 -5.82
C ASP A 54 -2.69 -2.50 -6.40
N VAL A 55 -2.85 -1.64 -7.40
CA VAL A 55 -4.15 -1.42 -8.06
C VAL A 55 -4.52 -2.58 -8.97
N MET A 56 -3.53 -3.23 -9.56
CA MET A 56 -3.73 -4.25 -10.61
C MET A 56 -3.52 -5.66 -10.06
N MET A 57 -4.54 -6.22 -9.43
CA MET A 57 -4.51 -7.60 -8.93
C MET A 57 -5.61 -8.43 -9.59
N PRO A 58 -5.33 -9.73 -9.93
CA PRO A 58 -6.31 -10.56 -10.66
C PRO A 58 -7.58 -10.89 -9.88
N ASP A 59 -7.49 -11.04 -8.55
CA ASP A 59 -8.64 -11.47 -7.74
C ASP A 59 -9.59 -10.33 -7.42
N MET A 60 -9.08 -9.11 -7.34
CA MET A 60 -9.87 -7.93 -7.02
C MET A 60 -9.03 -6.71 -7.35
N ASP A 61 -9.61 -5.68 -7.97
CA ASP A 61 -8.83 -4.48 -8.24
C ASP A 61 -8.55 -3.72 -6.93
N GLY A 62 -7.49 -2.90 -6.95
CA GLY A 62 -7.05 -2.18 -5.76
C GLY A 62 -8.08 -1.21 -5.22
N LEU A 63 -8.90 -0.61 -6.09
CA LEU A 63 -9.93 0.31 -5.63
C LEU A 63 -11.03 -0.40 -4.86
N ALA A 64 -11.42 -1.60 -5.31
CA ALA A 64 -12.39 -2.41 -4.58
C ALA A 64 -11.84 -2.84 -3.22
N THR A 65 -10.57 -3.20 -3.16
CA THR A 65 -9.90 -3.52 -1.90
C THR A 65 -9.89 -2.31 -0.97
N PHE A 66 -9.55 -1.14 -1.51
CA PHE A 66 -9.56 0.10 -0.74
C PHE A 66 -10.96 0.40 -0.18
N GLU A 67 -12.00 0.22 -0.98
CA GLU A 67 -13.37 0.43 -0.52
C GLU A 67 -13.72 -0.46 0.66
N GLN A 68 -13.28 -1.72 0.62
CA GLN A 68 -13.52 -2.64 1.74
C GLN A 68 -12.74 -2.23 2.99
N LEU A 69 -11.51 -1.73 2.85
CA LEU A 69 -10.77 -1.20 3.98
C LEU A 69 -11.50 -0.01 4.62
N GLN A 70 -12.06 0.86 3.79
CA GLN A 70 -12.79 2.04 4.27
C GLN A 70 -14.13 1.69 4.90
N ALA A 71 -14.76 0.62 4.45
CA ALA A 71 -16.05 0.18 4.97
C ALA A 71 -15.93 -0.51 6.34
N ASN A 72 -14.75 -0.95 6.71
CA ASN A 72 -14.52 -1.65 7.98
C ASN A 72 -14.01 -0.67 9.04
N PRO A 73 -14.77 -0.46 10.14
CA PRO A 73 -14.32 0.48 11.19
C PRO A 73 -12.95 0.15 11.77
N VAL A 74 -12.52 -1.12 11.70
CA VAL A 74 -11.22 -1.55 12.23
C VAL A 74 -10.06 -1.06 11.35
N THR A 75 -10.29 -0.88 10.05
CA THR A 75 -9.24 -0.52 9.09
C THR A 75 -9.43 0.84 8.43
N GLN A 76 -10.57 1.50 8.63
CA GLN A 76 -10.91 2.71 7.87
C GLN A 76 -9.94 3.87 8.08
N ASN A 77 -9.24 3.92 9.20
CA ASN A 77 -8.32 5.01 9.51
C ASN A 77 -6.88 4.71 9.14
N ILE A 78 -6.58 3.51 8.61
CA ILE A 78 -5.24 3.17 8.18
C ILE A 78 -4.95 3.86 6.85
N PRO A 79 -3.87 4.67 6.75
CA PRO A 79 -3.52 5.32 5.49
C PRO A 79 -3.21 4.30 4.41
N VAL A 80 -3.76 4.50 3.22
CA VAL A 80 -3.54 3.62 2.07
C VAL A 80 -2.80 4.39 0.99
N ILE A 81 -1.69 3.83 0.53
CA ILE A 81 -0.89 4.36 -0.56
C ILE A 81 -1.05 3.40 -1.74
N LEU A 82 -1.58 3.90 -2.86
CA LEU A 82 -1.76 3.07 -4.05
C LEU A 82 -0.47 2.98 -4.85
N LEU A 83 -0.18 1.77 -5.33
CA LEU A 83 0.91 1.52 -6.27
C LEU A 83 0.29 1.21 -7.62
N THR A 84 0.63 1.99 -8.65
CA THR A 84 0.01 1.81 -9.96
C THR A 84 1.00 2.10 -11.11
N ALA A 85 0.90 1.31 -12.18
CA ALA A 85 1.63 1.56 -13.41
C ALA A 85 0.96 2.67 -14.24
N LYS A 86 -0.29 3.03 -13.90
CA LYS A 86 -1.07 4.02 -14.64
C LYS A 86 -1.13 5.32 -13.86
N ALA A 87 -0.26 6.26 -14.23
CA ALA A 87 -0.20 7.56 -13.58
C ALA A 87 -0.69 8.69 -14.47
N GLN A 88 -1.59 8.41 -15.41
CA GLN A 88 -2.15 9.44 -16.27
C GLN A 88 -3.11 10.32 -15.48
N ALA A 89 -3.25 11.57 -15.93
CA ALA A 89 -4.06 12.56 -15.21
C ALA A 89 -5.51 12.11 -14.99
N SER A 90 -6.09 11.39 -15.97
CA SER A 90 -7.45 10.86 -15.84
C SER A 90 -7.57 9.82 -14.72
N ASP A 91 -6.55 8.98 -14.55
CA ASP A 91 -6.53 7.96 -13.51
C ASP A 91 -6.36 8.61 -12.14
N ARG A 92 -5.54 9.66 -12.04
CA ARG A 92 -5.36 10.40 -10.80
C ARG A 92 -6.65 11.07 -10.35
N ARG A 93 -7.44 11.61 -11.28
CA ARG A 93 -8.74 12.20 -10.96
C ARG A 93 -9.68 11.17 -10.36
N GLN A 94 -9.67 9.95 -10.88
CA GLN A 94 -10.46 8.86 -10.35
C GLN A 94 -10.05 8.54 -8.92
N PHE A 95 -8.74 8.52 -8.66
CA PHE A 95 -8.22 8.20 -7.33
C PHE A 95 -8.50 9.31 -6.31
N THR A 96 -8.56 10.57 -6.71
CA THR A 96 -8.84 11.67 -5.78
C THR A 96 -10.24 11.66 -5.22
N GLN A 97 -11.15 10.88 -5.80
CA GLN A 97 -12.50 10.73 -5.25
C GLN A 97 -12.52 9.86 -3.98
N PHE A 98 -11.41 9.19 -3.70
CA PHE A 98 -11.27 8.31 -2.54
C PHE A 98 -10.34 8.96 -1.51
N ALA A 99 -10.50 8.57 -0.24
CA ALA A 99 -9.66 9.07 0.85
C ALA A 99 -8.29 8.36 0.87
N ILE A 100 -7.61 8.36 -0.27
CA ILE A 100 -6.31 7.72 -0.45
C ILE A 100 -5.22 8.69 0.00
N ALA A 101 -4.26 8.20 0.79
CA ALA A 101 -3.18 9.04 1.30
C ALA A 101 -2.26 9.54 0.18
N ALA A 102 -1.92 8.66 -0.77
CA ALA A 102 -1.07 9.03 -1.91
C ALA A 102 -1.08 7.95 -2.97
N VAL A 103 -0.52 8.27 -4.13
CA VAL A 103 -0.33 7.33 -5.25
C VAL A 103 1.14 7.34 -5.62
N ILE A 104 1.74 6.16 -5.71
CA ILE A 104 3.13 6.00 -6.16
C ILE A 104 3.10 5.24 -7.49
N THR A 105 3.76 5.79 -8.50
CA THR A 105 3.78 5.22 -9.85
C THR A 105 4.83 4.11 -9.96
N LYS A 106 4.45 2.99 -10.54
CA LYS A 106 5.38 1.92 -10.91
C LYS A 106 6.02 2.22 -12.26
N PRO A 107 7.27 1.88 -12.51
CA PRO A 107 8.19 1.31 -11.51
C PRO A 107 8.68 2.40 -10.55
N TYR A 108 8.67 2.12 -9.27
CA TYR A 108 9.23 3.02 -8.28
C TYR A 108 10.66 2.57 -7.94
N ASP A 109 11.46 3.51 -7.43
CA ASP A 109 12.82 3.20 -6.98
C ASP A 109 12.76 2.69 -5.53
N PRO A 110 13.08 1.40 -5.29
CA PRO A 110 13.02 0.87 -3.93
C PRO A 110 13.92 1.62 -2.95
N LEU A 111 15.00 2.24 -3.44
CA LEU A 111 15.92 2.98 -2.59
C LEU A 111 15.33 4.27 -2.05
N THR A 112 14.37 4.87 -2.75
CA THR A 112 13.73 6.11 -2.34
C THR A 112 12.34 5.90 -1.76
N LEU A 113 11.82 4.67 -1.84
CA LEU A 113 10.44 4.38 -1.42
C LEU A 113 10.20 4.69 0.05
N ALA A 114 11.16 4.34 0.92
CA ALA A 114 11.03 4.62 2.35
C ALA A 114 10.92 6.11 2.63
N ASP A 115 11.70 6.94 1.92
CA ASP A 115 11.62 8.39 2.04
C ASP A 115 10.26 8.92 1.60
N GLN A 116 9.72 8.37 0.53
CA GLN A 116 8.40 8.76 0.02
C GLN A 116 7.31 8.41 1.03
N ILE A 117 7.37 7.22 1.62
CA ILE A 117 6.42 6.81 2.63
C ILE A 117 6.49 7.72 3.86
N ASP A 118 7.70 8.02 4.34
CA ASP A 118 7.89 8.93 5.46
C ASP A 118 7.26 10.29 5.18
N ALA A 119 7.50 10.84 4.00
CA ALA A 119 6.94 12.15 3.63
C ALA A 119 5.41 12.14 3.62
N ILE A 120 4.80 11.04 3.17
CA ILE A 120 3.34 10.89 3.12
C ILE A 120 2.76 10.79 4.54
N LEU A 121 3.42 10.06 5.43
CA LEU A 121 2.89 9.78 6.76
C LEU A 121 3.23 10.84 7.80
N GLU A 122 4.13 11.77 7.51
CA GLU A 122 4.56 12.80 8.46
C GLU A 122 3.56 13.90 8.70
N ASP A 123 2.50 13.95 7.95
CA ASP A 123 1.47 14.97 8.17
C ASP A 123 0.57 14.62 9.37
#